data_c4b7b5ec2723d24ed5dfc9d4eea00677
#
_entry.id   c4b7b5ec2723d24ed5dfc9d4eea00677
#
_cell.length_a   1.000
_cell.length_b   1.000
_cell.length_c   1.000
_cell.angle_alpha   90.00
_cell.angle_beta   90.00
_cell.angle_gamma   90.00
#
_symmetry.space_group_name_H-M   'P 1'
#
loop_
_entity.id
_entity.type
_entity.pdbx_description
1 polymer ?
#
loop_
_entity_poly.entity_id
_entity_poly.type
_entity_poly.pdbx_seq_one_letter_code
_entity_poly.pdbx_strand_id
1 'polypeptide(L)'
;MRISQSHQKSYAENMRKELEFQAGDHVFLRVTSMTGVGRAIKSKKLTPKFIGSYQITERVGPVAYRIVLPPFLSNIHDVLHVSQLRKYMADDSHVLEPDDIQLKDDLTMVMPPIKIVDRSTKCLRNKEVSLVKVVWNQTTGDATWELEDKMRASHPDLFVNP
;
A
#
# COMPACT_ATOMS: atom_id res chain seq x y z
N MET A 1 21.14 -27.89 10.60
CA MET A 1 20.00 -27.06 10.23
C MET A 1 19.28 -26.38 11.42
N ARG A 2 19.03 -27.03 12.56
CA ARG A 2 18.33 -26.42 13.72
C ARG A 2 19.07 -25.21 14.35
N ILE A 3 20.40 -25.22 14.38
CA ILE A 3 21.22 -24.12 14.96
C ILE A 3 21.10 -22.84 14.13
N SER A 4 21.08 -22.93 12.79
CA SER A 4 20.93 -21.77 11.90
C SER A 4 19.55 -21.11 12.04
N GLN A 5 18.50 -21.90 12.20
CA GLN A 5 17.13 -21.39 12.43
C GLN A 5 17.00 -20.70 13.79
N SER A 6 17.67 -21.23 14.82
CA SER A 6 17.70 -20.63 16.16
C SER A 6 18.39 -19.26 16.14
N HIS A 7 19.52 -19.13 15.43
CA HIS A 7 20.20 -17.84 15.28
C HIS A 7 19.36 -16.82 14.50
N GLN A 8 18.72 -17.23 13.40
CA GLN A 8 17.84 -16.34 12.64
C GLN A 8 16.65 -15.87 13.48
N LYS A 9 16.06 -16.76 14.28
CA LYS A 9 14.96 -16.43 15.17
C LYS A 9 15.41 -15.44 16.26
N SER A 10 16.55 -15.65 16.88
CA SER A 10 17.13 -14.75 17.89
C SER A 10 17.45 -13.36 17.30
N TYR A 11 18.01 -13.30 16.09
CA TYR A 11 18.22 -12.03 15.40
C TYR A 11 16.91 -11.30 15.08
N ALA A 12 15.89 -12.02 14.64
CA ALA A 12 14.58 -11.46 14.35
C ALA A 12 13.87 -10.94 15.62
N GLU A 13 14.03 -11.64 16.74
CA GLU A 13 13.48 -11.23 18.04
C GLU A 13 14.20 -9.99 18.58
N ASN A 14 15.53 -9.93 18.50
CA ASN A 14 16.30 -8.76 18.94
C ASN A 14 16.08 -7.51 18.09
N MET A 15 15.71 -7.67 16.81
CA MET A 15 15.37 -6.55 15.92
C MET A 15 13.92 -6.09 16.07
N ARG A 16 13.06 -6.85 16.73
CA ARG A 16 11.69 -6.44 17.06
C ARG A 16 11.75 -5.54 18.29
N LYS A 17 11.91 -4.24 18.08
CA LYS A 17 11.61 -3.27 19.13
C LYS A 17 10.14 -3.44 19.48
N GLU A 18 9.85 -3.66 20.77
CA GLU A 18 8.48 -3.56 21.28
C GLU A 18 7.97 -2.16 20.99
N LEU A 19 7.06 -2.05 20.05
CA LEU A 19 6.45 -0.78 19.66
C LEU A 19 5.19 -0.63 20.49
N GLU A 20 5.28 0.16 21.54
CA GLU A 20 4.14 0.53 22.38
C GLU A 20 3.77 1.99 22.16
N PHE A 21 2.46 2.23 22.15
CA PHE A 21 1.88 3.55 22.05
C PHE A 21 0.98 3.84 23.25
N GLN A 22 0.83 5.11 23.58
CA GLN A 22 -0.07 5.59 24.61
C GLN A 22 -1.26 6.31 23.99
N ALA A 23 -2.37 6.41 24.75
CA ALA A 23 -3.47 7.27 24.36
C ALA A 23 -2.98 8.72 24.21
N GLY A 24 -3.32 9.36 23.11
CA GLY A 24 -2.84 10.70 22.75
C GLY A 24 -1.64 10.70 21.79
N ASP A 25 -0.93 9.60 21.64
CA ASP A 25 0.16 9.49 20.64
C ASP A 25 -0.40 9.62 19.22
N HIS A 26 0.39 10.23 18.34
CA HIS A 26 0.09 10.29 16.91
C HIS A 26 0.86 9.21 16.15
N VAL A 27 0.19 8.58 15.20
CA VAL A 27 0.73 7.50 14.40
C VAL A 27 0.41 7.65 12.93
N PHE A 28 1.30 7.16 12.09
CA PHE A 28 1.04 6.95 10.67
C PHE A 28 0.42 5.56 10.46
N LEU A 29 -0.50 5.48 9.50
CA LEU A 29 -1.12 4.26 9.05
C LEU A 29 -0.40 3.71 7.83
N ARG A 30 -0.01 2.44 7.89
CA ARG A 30 0.65 1.75 6.78
C ARG A 30 -0.38 1.37 5.72
N VAL A 31 -0.14 1.79 4.48
CA VAL A 31 -0.97 1.44 3.33
C VAL A 31 -0.21 0.62 2.31
N THR A 32 -0.93 -0.20 1.55
CA THR A 32 -0.37 -0.99 0.45
C THR A 32 -0.96 -0.50 -0.86
N SER A 33 -0.10 -0.05 -1.77
CA SER A 33 -0.53 0.37 -3.11
C SER A 33 -0.80 -0.86 -3.98
N MET A 34 -1.96 -0.91 -4.61
CA MET A 34 -2.34 -1.96 -5.56
C MET A 34 -2.77 -1.36 -6.90
N THR A 35 -2.58 -2.13 -7.97
CA THR A 35 -3.12 -1.79 -9.29
C THR A 35 -4.63 -1.98 -9.31
N GLY A 36 -5.33 -1.28 -10.20
CA GLY A 36 -6.77 -1.45 -10.39
C GLY A 36 -7.21 -2.87 -10.73
N VAL A 37 -6.28 -3.72 -11.19
CA VAL A 37 -6.52 -5.15 -11.50
C VAL A 37 -6.13 -6.10 -10.35
N GLY A 38 -5.87 -5.57 -9.15
CA GLY A 38 -5.65 -6.35 -7.93
C GLY A 38 -4.24 -6.89 -7.71
N ARG A 39 -3.21 -6.28 -8.33
CA ARG A 39 -1.80 -6.61 -8.07
C ARG A 39 -1.15 -5.59 -7.16
N ALA A 40 -0.39 -6.07 -6.17
CA ALA A 40 0.44 -5.18 -5.38
C ALA A 40 1.54 -4.54 -6.26
N ILE A 41 1.62 -3.22 -6.21
CA ILE A 41 2.70 -2.48 -6.87
C ILE A 41 3.96 -2.70 -6.04
N LYS A 42 5.02 -3.24 -6.67
CA LYS A 42 6.33 -3.32 -6.03
C LYS A 42 6.83 -1.89 -5.83
N SER A 43 6.58 -1.33 -4.66
CA SER A 43 7.02 0.03 -4.35
C SER A 43 8.54 0.11 -4.38
N LYS A 44 9.06 1.13 -5.02
CA LYS A 44 10.47 1.50 -4.89
C LYS A 44 10.76 1.89 -3.44
N LYS A 45 12.03 1.86 -3.04
CA LYS A 45 12.48 2.07 -1.66
C LYS A 45 11.97 3.37 -1.01
N LEU A 46 11.61 4.37 -1.82
CA LEU A 46 11.21 5.71 -1.41
C LEU A 46 9.71 6.02 -1.64
N THR A 47 8.89 5.04 -2.02
CA THR A 47 7.45 5.27 -2.17
C THR A 47 6.80 5.43 -0.79
N PRO A 48 5.97 6.46 -0.57
CA PRO A 48 5.26 6.63 0.69
C PRO A 48 4.35 5.41 0.93
N LYS A 49 4.56 4.78 2.07
CA LYS A 49 3.80 3.60 2.53
C LYS A 49 2.90 3.90 3.71
N PHE A 50 2.81 5.16 4.09
CA PHE A 50 2.14 5.62 5.28
C PHE A 50 1.31 6.84 4.96
N ILE A 51 0.15 6.93 5.59
CA ILE A 51 -0.76 8.06 5.46
C ILE A 51 -1.05 8.70 6.80
N GLY A 52 -1.41 9.97 6.79
CA GLY A 52 -1.88 10.80 7.88
C GLY A 52 -0.91 10.97 9.03
N SER A 53 -1.34 11.70 10.01
CA SER A 53 -1.01 11.47 11.39
C SER A 53 -2.34 11.36 12.14
N TYR A 54 -2.64 10.19 12.70
CA TYR A 54 -3.89 9.91 13.38
C TYR A 54 -3.64 9.72 14.86
N GLN A 55 -4.53 10.21 15.71
CA GLN A 55 -4.39 10.13 17.16
C GLN A 55 -4.90 8.77 17.67
N ILE A 56 -4.14 8.15 18.57
CA ILE A 56 -4.56 6.98 19.33
C ILE A 56 -5.47 7.42 20.46
N THR A 57 -6.67 6.85 20.53
CA THR A 57 -7.62 7.10 21.61
C THR A 57 -7.47 6.12 22.74
N GLU A 58 -7.24 4.84 22.43
CA GLU A 58 -7.27 3.77 23.41
C GLU A 58 -6.38 2.60 22.99
N ARG A 59 -5.78 1.95 23.99
CA ARG A 59 -5.13 0.63 23.83
C ARG A 59 -6.16 -0.46 24.15
N VAL A 60 -6.63 -1.15 23.13
CA VAL A 60 -7.66 -2.20 23.26
C VAL A 60 -7.05 -3.54 23.72
N GLY A 61 -5.76 -3.77 23.43
CA GLY A 61 -5.06 -5.00 23.78
C GLY A 61 -3.55 -4.86 23.70
N PRO A 62 -2.80 -5.93 23.88
CA PRO A 62 -1.33 -5.90 23.88
C PRO A 62 -0.76 -5.33 22.57
N VAL A 63 -1.42 -5.61 21.46
CA VAL A 63 -0.97 -5.25 20.10
C VAL A 63 -2.04 -4.54 19.27
N ALA A 64 -3.18 -4.14 19.89
CA ALA A 64 -4.30 -3.52 19.20
C ALA A 64 -4.59 -2.14 19.79
N TYR A 65 -4.74 -1.16 18.91
CA TYR A 65 -4.95 0.25 19.26
C TYR A 65 -6.13 0.82 18.50
N ARG A 66 -6.96 1.60 19.18
CA ARG A 66 -8.03 2.37 18.57
C ARG A 66 -7.50 3.75 18.19
N ILE A 67 -7.79 4.16 16.94
CA ILE A 67 -7.34 5.44 16.39
C ILE A 67 -8.52 6.26 15.88
N VAL A 68 -8.39 7.58 15.89
CA VAL A 68 -9.35 8.49 15.27
C VAL A 68 -9.10 8.53 13.79
N LEU A 69 -10.04 7.99 13.00
CA LEU A 69 -9.99 8.03 11.54
C LEU A 69 -10.85 9.20 11.02
N PRO A 70 -10.41 9.90 9.97
CA PRO A 70 -11.23 10.92 9.32
C PRO A 70 -12.41 10.27 8.56
N PRO A 71 -13.46 11.05 8.23
CA PRO A 71 -14.68 10.53 7.60
C PRO A 71 -14.47 9.77 6.29
N PHE A 72 -13.45 10.13 5.49
CA PHE A 72 -13.13 9.44 4.24
C PHE A 72 -12.53 8.04 4.44
N LEU A 73 -12.12 7.68 5.67
CA LEU A 73 -11.64 6.36 6.07
C LEU A 73 -12.65 5.61 6.95
N SER A 74 -13.92 6.02 6.95
CA SER A 74 -14.99 5.42 7.77
C SER A 74 -15.30 3.95 7.43
N ASN A 75 -14.85 3.47 6.27
CA ASN A 75 -14.93 2.08 5.87
C ASN A 75 -13.88 1.18 6.53
N ILE A 76 -12.87 1.76 7.20
CA ILE A 76 -11.81 1.02 7.88
C ILE A 76 -12.16 0.87 9.35
N HIS A 77 -11.86 -0.30 9.94
CA HIS A 77 -11.98 -0.48 11.38
C HIS A 77 -11.09 0.50 12.13
N ASP A 78 -11.63 1.14 13.17
CA ASP A 78 -10.92 2.07 14.05
C ASP A 78 -9.89 1.37 14.96
N VAL A 79 -9.97 0.03 15.10
CA VAL A 79 -9.03 -0.78 15.89
C VAL A 79 -8.06 -1.48 14.96
N LEU A 80 -6.78 -1.13 15.07
CA LEU A 80 -5.72 -1.62 14.20
C LEU A 80 -4.60 -2.30 14.98
N HIS A 81 -3.95 -3.27 14.32
CA HIS A 81 -2.81 -3.98 14.86
C HIS A 81 -1.54 -3.10 14.80
N VAL A 82 -0.69 -3.19 15.82
CA VAL A 82 0.56 -2.40 15.93
C VAL A 82 1.47 -2.48 14.70
N SER A 83 1.46 -3.58 13.95
CA SER A 83 2.26 -3.74 12.72
C SER A 83 1.82 -2.81 11.56
N GLN A 84 0.61 -2.28 11.63
CA GLN A 84 0.06 -1.33 10.66
C GLN A 84 0.33 0.13 11.04
N LEU A 85 0.86 0.34 12.25
CA LEU A 85 1.12 1.65 12.81
C LEU A 85 2.61 1.97 12.80
N ARG A 86 2.94 3.24 12.64
CA ARG A 86 4.29 3.78 12.81
C ARG A 86 4.22 5.05 13.64
N LYS A 87 5.11 5.18 14.62
CA LYS A 87 5.18 6.37 15.47
C LYS A 87 5.38 7.61 14.60
N TYR A 88 4.50 8.59 14.79
CA TYR A 88 4.68 9.92 14.23
C TYR A 88 5.77 10.62 15.03
N MET A 89 6.78 11.13 14.33
CA MET A 89 7.73 12.07 14.90
C MET A 89 7.38 13.42 14.25
N ALA A 90 6.95 14.36 15.05
CA ALA A 90 6.60 15.69 14.57
C ALA A 90 7.80 16.29 13.84
N ASP A 91 7.64 16.52 12.55
CA ASP A 91 8.56 17.26 11.71
C ASP A 91 7.72 18.38 11.10
N ASP A 92 8.06 19.63 11.40
CA ASP A 92 7.28 20.82 11.01
C ASP A 92 7.15 20.97 9.47
N SER A 93 7.88 20.16 8.71
CA SER A 93 7.86 20.13 7.24
C SER A 93 6.81 19.18 6.63
N HIS A 94 6.10 18.37 7.43
CA HIS A 94 5.14 17.38 6.96
C HIS A 94 3.69 17.80 7.15
N VAL A 95 3.27 18.78 6.36
CA VAL A 95 1.84 18.97 6.08
C VAL A 95 1.48 18.07 4.91
N LEU A 96 1.02 16.86 5.19
CA LEU A 96 0.33 16.03 4.19
C LEU A 96 -1.09 16.56 4.08
N GLU A 97 -1.36 17.32 3.03
CA GLU A 97 -2.74 17.56 2.60
C GLU A 97 -3.37 16.20 2.30
N PRO A 98 -4.54 15.88 2.85
CA PRO A 98 -5.26 14.67 2.52
C PRO A 98 -5.82 14.83 1.11
N ASP A 99 -5.04 14.46 0.11
CA ASP A 99 -5.60 14.18 -1.22
C ASP A 99 -6.68 13.10 -1.07
N ASP A 100 -7.71 13.15 -1.93
CA ASP A 100 -8.81 12.17 -1.97
C ASP A 100 -8.30 10.75 -2.24
N ILE A 101 -7.71 10.15 -1.22
CA ILE A 101 -7.14 8.80 -1.28
C ILE A 101 -8.28 7.81 -1.05
N GLN A 102 -8.68 7.09 -2.08
CA GLN A 102 -9.64 6.00 -1.95
C GLN A 102 -8.93 4.76 -1.39
N LEU A 103 -9.18 4.48 -0.10
CA LEU A 103 -8.72 3.28 0.55
C LEU A 103 -9.85 2.24 0.62
N LYS A 104 -9.49 0.98 0.43
CA LYS A 104 -10.34 -0.17 0.74
C LYS A 104 -10.23 -0.53 2.22
N ASP A 105 -11.17 -1.35 2.70
CA ASP A 105 -11.27 -1.80 4.10
C ASP A 105 -10.00 -2.50 4.62
N ASP A 106 -9.22 -3.07 3.72
CA ASP A 106 -7.94 -3.77 3.99
C ASP A 106 -6.71 -2.83 3.96
N LEU A 107 -6.90 -1.52 4.04
CA LEU A 107 -5.84 -0.51 3.93
C LEU A 107 -5.10 -0.54 2.58
N THR A 108 -5.79 -0.96 1.54
CA THR A 108 -5.27 -0.98 0.20
C THR A 108 -5.66 0.28 -0.56
N MET A 109 -4.68 0.98 -1.09
CA MET A 109 -4.90 2.12 -1.98
C MET A 109 -4.92 1.63 -3.42
N VAL A 110 -6.04 1.86 -4.12
CA VAL A 110 -6.16 1.59 -5.54
C VAL A 110 -5.62 2.78 -6.32
N MET A 111 -4.56 2.55 -7.08
CA MET A 111 -4.04 3.57 -7.98
C MET A 111 -4.71 3.45 -9.35
N PRO A 112 -5.30 4.54 -9.89
CA PRO A 112 -5.82 4.54 -11.24
C PRO A 112 -4.67 4.44 -12.25
N PRO A 113 -4.88 3.78 -13.40
CA PRO A 113 -3.90 3.76 -14.47
C PRO A 113 -3.84 5.13 -15.15
N ILE A 114 -2.63 5.60 -15.49
CA ILE A 114 -2.44 6.90 -16.13
C ILE A 114 -2.37 6.77 -17.65
N LYS A 115 -1.54 5.85 -18.13
CA LYS A 115 -1.35 5.64 -19.59
C LYS A 115 -0.74 4.27 -19.90
N ILE A 116 -0.95 3.82 -21.13
CA ILE A 116 -0.24 2.69 -21.71
C ILE A 116 1.00 3.22 -22.43
N VAL A 117 2.17 2.65 -22.15
CA VAL A 117 3.45 3.08 -22.73
C VAL A 117 4.04 2.06 -23.69
N ASP A 118 3.60 0.80 -23.62
CA ASP A 118 4.15 -0.25 -24.47
C ASP A 118 3.14 -1.41 -24.62
N ARG A 119 3.26 -2.17 -25.70
CA ARG A 119 2.45 -3.37 -25.96
C ARG A 119 3.36 -4.52 -26.36
N SER A 120 3.05 -5.72 -25.91
CA SER A 120 3.83 -6.93 -26.24
C SER A 120 2.91 -8.15 -26.32
N THR A 121 3.20 -9.02 -27.26
CA THR A 121 2.50 -10.30 -27.38
C THR A 121 3.45 -11.42 -26.96
N LYS A 122 3.01 -12.30 -26.08
CA LYS A 122 3.74 -13.49 -25.65
C LYS A 122 3.04 -14.75 -26.13
N CYS A 123 3.76 -15.59 -26.86
CA CYS A 123 3.29 -16.93 -27.19
C CYS A 123 3.62 -17.89 -26.05
N LEU A 124 2.58 -18.45 -25.42
CA LEU A 124 2.69 -19.43 -24.35
C LEU A 124 2.08 -20.74 -24.85
N ARG A 125 2.93 -21.69 -25.22
CA ARG A 125 2.58 -23.00 -25.78
C ARG A 125 1.57 -22.86 -26.92
N ASN A 126 0.50 -22.90 -27.15
CA ASN A 126 -0.39 -22.68 -28.30
C ASN A 126 -1.36 -21.51 -28.12
N LYS A 127 -1.03 -20.55 -27.23
CA LYS A 127 -1.88 -19.38 -26.95
C LYS A 127 -1.06 -18.10 -27.05
N GLU A 128 -1.54 -17.16 -27.82
CA GLU A 128 -1.03 -15.78 -27.81
C GLU A 128 -1.70 -14.99 -26.70
N VAL A 129 -0.90 -14.26 -25.95
CA VAL A 129 -1.35 -13.43 -24.84
C VAL A 129 -0.88 -11.99 -25.08
N SER A 130 -1.81 -11.10 -25.30
CA SER A 130 -1.55 -9.67 -25.45
C SER A 130 -1.33 -9.01 -24.08
N LEU A 131 -0.25 -8.27 -23.96
CA LEU A 131 0.15 -7.56 -22.74
C LEU A 131 0.31 -6.09 -23.04
N VAL A 132 -0.08 -5.25 -22.10
CA VAL A 132 0.12 -3.81 -22.13
C VAL A 132 0.92 -3.37 -20.92
N LYS A 133 1.86 -2.46 -21.14
CA LYS A 133 2.63 -1.85 -20.06
C LYS A 133 1.93 -0.59 -19.60
N VAL A 134 1.39 -0.62 -18.40
CA VAL A 134 0.58 0.43 -17.80
C VAL A 134 1.40 1.19 -16.77
N VAL A 135 1.41 2.51 -16.87
CA VAL A 135 2.00 3.42 -15.87
C VAL A 135 0.93 3.76 -14.85
N TRP A 136 1.22 3.56 -13.57
CA TRP A 136 0.35 3.82 -12.43
C TRP A 136 0.71 5.11 -11.68
N ASN A 137 1.98 5.52 -11.74
CA ASN A 137 2.43 6.76 -11.13
C ASN A 137 3.47 7.42 -12.03
N GLN A 138 3.20 8.66 -12.41
CA GLN A 138 4.09 9.40 -13.31
C GLN A 138 5.35 9.88 -12.60
N THR A 139 5.25 10.26 -11.34
CA THR A 139 6.37 10.77 -10.54
C THR A 139 7.37 9.67 -10.19
N THR A 140 6.88 8.50 -9.78
CA THR A 140 7.74 7.35 -9.42
C THR A 140 8.12 6.50 -10.63
N GLY A 141 7.39 6.64 -11.76
CA GLY A 141 7.56 5.85 -12.96
C GLY A 141 7.18 4.38 -12.77
N ASP A 142 6.27 4.10 -11.81
CA ASP A 142 5.82 2.74 -11.56
C ASP A 142 4.96 2.24 -12.71
N ALA A 143 5.42 1.18 -13.36
CA ALA A 143 4.74 0.56 -14.48
C ALA A 143 4.77 -0.96 -14.36
N THR A 144 3.66 -1.61 -14.76
CA THR A 144 3.53 -3.06 -14.76
C THR A 144 3.00 -3.57 -16.10
N TRP A 145 3.35 -4.82 -16.44
CA TRP A 145 2.77 -5.52 -17.57
C TRP A 145 1.48 -6.21 -17.14
N GLU A 146 0.37 -5.84 -17.77
CA GLU A 146 -0.95 -6.36 -17.49
C GLU A 146 -1.56 -7.02 -18.74
N LEU A 147 -2.53 -7.92 -18.54
CA LEU A 147 -3.28 -8.51 -19.64
C LEU A 147 -4.14 -7.44 -20.31
N GLU A 148 -4.02 -7.31 -21.64
CA GLU A 148 -4.78 -6.32 -22.41
C GLU A 148 -6.28 -6.47 -22.20
N ASP A 149 -6.79 -7.71 -22.25
CA ASP A 149 -8.21 -8.01 -22.06
C ASP A 149 -8.74 -7.51 -20.70
N LYS A 150 -7.96 -7.73 -19.63
CA LYS A 150 -8.32 -7.25 -18.29
C LYS A 150 -8.32 -5.74 -18.20
N MET A 151 -7.30 -5.11 -18.78
CA MET A 151 -7.20 -3.65 -18.75
C MET A 151 -8.29 -3.03 -19.59
N ARG A 152 -8.65 -3.60 -20.74
CA ARG A 152 -9.74 -3.11 -21.60
C ARG A 152 -11.11 -3.25 -20.92
N ALA A 153 -11.32 -4.32 -20.13
CA ALA A 153 -12.54 -4.51 -19.37
C ALA A 153 -12.68 -3.54 -18.17
N SER A 154 -11.55 -3.24 -17.49
CA SER A 154 -11.55 -2.40 -16.27
C SER A 154 -11.40 -0.91 -16.58
N HIS A 155 -10.66 -0.55 -17.62
CA HIS A 155 -10.30 0.82 -17.98
C HIS A 155 -10.34 1.00 -19.51
N PRO A 156 -11.54 0.99 -20.12
CA PRO A 156 -11.69 1.14 -21.56
C PRO A 156 -11.16 2.48 -22.07
N ASP A 157 -11.23 3.52 -21.24
CA ASP A 157 -10.80 4.89 -21.58
C ASP A 157 -9.34 4.99 -22.00
N LEU A 158 -8.47 4.12 -21.50
CA LEU A 158 -7.05 4.07 -21.86
C LEU A 158 -6.81 3.59 -23.30
N PHE A 159 -7.81 3.02 -23.94
CA PHE A 159 -7.72 2.47 -25.31
C PHE A 159 -8.45 3.34 -26.35
N VAL A 160 -9.15 4.38 -25.90
CA VAL A 160 -9.96 5.26 -26.79
C VAL A 160 -9.12 6.39 -27.37
N ASN A 161 -8.04 6.81 -26.68
CA ASN A 161 -7.09 7.79 -27.21
C ASN A 161 -5.72 7.14 -27.46
N PRO A 162 -5.28 7.03 -28.74
CA PRO A 162 -3.93 6.58 -29.08
C PRO A 162 -2.85 7.62 -28.73
#